data_c4f3b139e1e907f14d4d80f72c3bc978
#
_entry.id   c4f3b139e1e907f14d4d80f72c3bc978
#
_cell.length_a   1.000
_cell.length_b   1.000
_cell.length_c   1.000
_cell.angle_alpha   90.00
_cell.angle_beta   90.00
_cell.angle_gamma   90.00
#
_symmetry.space_group_name_H-M   'P 1'
#
loop_
_entity.id
_entity.type
_entity.pdbx_description
1 polymer ?
#
loop_
_entity_poly.entity_id
_entity_poly.type
_entity_poly.pdbx_seq_one_letter_code
_entity_poly.pdbx_strand_id
1 'polypeptide(L)'
;MKRQKNIPFFGIDRIYKKHSKDIINTVDTVYSKGKILMGPDIKIFEEKISKLCNRKYAVAVNNCTDALYFALLSAGIGKNDEVLVTGFSYIASVTPILRVGAIPVFVDIEPDYYMMNLSDLENKITPKTKAILAVHLFGQMLAVDRLEKIAKKNNLVLIEDAAQSQGSKNKNKIAGSIGITSCLSFDPTKIIGAFGTAGTLLTDNKTVYNKVKKLRYHGKNFDTGEIEILGYNSHITTLQAALINLQLNNLAQLINKRNNIANIYNEELSNIKEIETPKIYKENNHTYHKYVIKAENRNGLKKYLDDNNIKTMTHYEKALFEHPLFKNYQYRAENLPVINSIKNKVLSLPIYPELHDKEIKYLCKKIKKYFQK
;
A
#
# COMPACT_ATOMS: atom_id res chain seq x y z
N MET A 1 -37.64 1.15 17.57
CA MET A 1 -36.21 1.47 17.77
C MET A 1 -35.56 1.76 16.42
N LYS A 2 -35.10 2.99 16.16
CA LYS A 2 -34.30 3.28 14.96
C LYS A 2 -33.01 2.46 15.04
N ARG A 3 -32.78 1.54 14.09
CA ARG A 3 -31.54 0.78 14.00
C ARG A 3 -30.38 1.77 14.08
N GLN A 4 -29.58 1.67 15.13
CA GLN A 4 -28.38 2.46 15.34
C GLN A 4 -27.45 2.21 14.12
N LYS A 5 -27.08 3.28 13.40
CA LYS A 5 -26.29 3.15 12.16
C LYS A 5 -24.93 2.57 12.54
N ASN A 6 -24.60 1.42 12.00
CA ASN A 6 -23.25 0.84 12.09
C ASN A 6 -22.44 1.31 10.85
N ILE A 7 -21.37 2.05 11.08
CA ILE A 7 -20.45 2.51 10.05
C ILE A 7 -19.18 1.64 10.14
N PRO A 8 -19.03 0.63 9.27
CA PRO A 8 -17.85 -0.21 9.24
C PRO A 8 -16.63 0.59 8.75
N PHE A 9 -15.43 0.16 9.14
CA PHE A 9 -14.19 0.78 8.66
C PHE A 9 -13.90 0.47 7.19
N PHE A 10 -14.24 -0.75 6.73
CA PHE A 10 -14.21 -1.19 5.33
C PHE A 10 -15.62 -1.54 4.87
N GLY A 11 -15.95 -1.17 3.65
CA GLY A 11 -17.26 -1.45 3.02
C GLY A 11 -17.24 -2.65 2.09
N ILE A 12 -16.48 -3.71 2.39
CA ILE A 12 -16.32 -4.88 1.50
C ILE A 12 -17.67 -5.58 1.22
N ASP A 13 -18.52 -5.70 2.24
CA ASP A 13 -19.88 -6.24 2.10
C ASP A 13 -20.76 -5.38 1.18
N ARG A 14 -20.56 -4.05 1.20
CA ARG A 14 -21.30 -3.11 0.35
C ARG A 14 -20.83 -3.19 -1.11
N ILE A 15 -19.52 -3.33 -1.32
CA ILE A 15 -18.93 -3.59 -2.65
C ILE A 15 -19.51 -4.87 -3.22
N TYR A 16 -19.52 -5.96 -2.45
CA TYR A 16 -20.11 -7.23 -2.88
C TYR A 16 -21.59 -7.07 -3.24
N LYS A 17 -22.41 -6.50 -2.37
CA LYS A 17 -23.86 -6.29 -2.64
C LYS A 17 -24.11 -5.53 -3.93
N LYS A 18 -23.28 -4.54 -4.23
CA LYS A 18 -23.42 -3.71 -5.43
C LYS A 18 -23.00 -4.43 -6.71
N HIS A 19 -22.00 -5.30 -6.64
CA HIS A 19 -21.38 -5.96 -7.80
C HIS A 19 -21.58 -7.46 -7.80
N SER A 20 -22.48 -8.01 -6.95
CA SER A 20 -22.66 -9.44 -6.73
C SER A 20 -22.94 -10.21 -8.02
N LYS A 21 -23.75 -9.67 -8.92
CA LYS A 21 -24.09 -10.29 -10.22
C LYS A 21 -22.84 -10.48 -11.08
N ASP A 22 -22.01 -9.46 -11.22
CA ASP A 22 -20.78 -9.53 -12.04
C ASP A 22 -19.76 -10.46 -11.40
N ILE A 23 -19.67 -10.45 -10.07
CA ILE A 23 -18.77 -11.33 -9.31
C ILE A 23 -19.16 -12.79 -9.51
N ILE A 24 -20.45 -13.14 -9.34
CA ILE A 24 -20.96 -14.51 -9.51
C ILE A 24 -20.75 -14.98 -10.95
N ASN A 25 -21.08 -14.16 -11.96
CA ASN A 25 -20.86 -14.49 -13.36
C ASN A 25 -19.37 -14.73 -13.67
N THR A 26 -18.47 -13.96 -13.05
CA THR A 26 -17.02 -14.16 -13.21
C THR A 26 -16.57 -15.48 -12.61
N VAL A 27 -17.07 -15.82 -11.42
CA VAL A 27 -16.80 -17.12 -10.77
C VAL A 27 -17.24 -18.27 -11.68
N ASP A 28 -18.47 -18.22 -12.17
CA ASP A 28 -19.02 -19.24 -13.06
C ASP A 28 -18.19 -19.35 -14.37
N THR A 29 -17.86 -18.22 -14.97
CA THR A 29 -17.05 -18.18 -16.21
C THR A 29 -15.67 -18.80 -16.04
N VAL A 30 -15.00 -18.56 -14.91
CA VAL A 30 -13.65 -19.11 -14.67
C VAL A 30 -13.71 -20.59 -14.38
N TYR A 31 -14.65 -21.04 -13.54
CA TYR A 31 -14.74 -22.44 -13.15
C TYR A 31 -15.32 -23.34 -14.26
N SER A 32 -16.29 -22.88 -15.03
CA SER A 32 -16.84 -23.64 -16.16
C SER A 32 -15.79 -23.93 -17.24
N LYS A 33 -14.77 -23.08 -17.39
CA LYS A 33 -13.64 -23.30 -18.31
C LYS A 33 -12.54 -24.20 -17.75
N GLY A 34 -12.56 -24.52 -16.47
CA GLY A 34 -11.59 -25.39 -15.80
C GLY A 34 -10.15 -24.86 -15.70
N LYS A 35 -9.88 -23.63 -16.15
CA LYS A 35 -8.52 -23.01 -16.11
C LYS A 35 -8.32 -22.20 -14.84
N ILE A 36 -8.31 -22.86 -13.69
CA ILE A 36 -8.27 -22.23 -12.37
C ILE A 36 -6.89 -21.63 -12.06
N LEU A 37 -5.82 -22.24 -12.55
CA LEU A 37 -4.44 -21.76 -12.41
C LEU A 37 -3.83 -21.42 -13.77
N MET A 38 -2.99 -20.42 -13.82
CA MET A 38 -2.29 -19.97 -15.04
C MET A 38 -3.23 -19.69 -16.24
N GLY A 39 -4.48 -19.32 -15.96
CA GLY A 39 -5.46 -18.97 -16.99
C GLY A 39 -5.23 -17.61 -17.64
N PRO A 40 -5.96 -17.31 -18.74
CA PRO A 40 -5.73 -16.13 -19.57
C PRO A 40 -5.95 -14.80 -18.84
N ASP A 41 -6.82 -14.78 -17.82
CA ASP A 41 -7.13 -13.57 -17.04
C ASP A 41 -5.90 -13.01 -16.31
N ILE A 42 -4.92 -13.86 -15.98
CA ILE A 42 -3.66 -13.43 -15.37
C ILE A 42 -2.86 -12.58 -16.36
N LYS A 43 -2.75 -13.01 -17.60
CA LYS A 43 -2.06 -12.24 -18.65
C LYS A 43 -2.77 -10.92 -18.92
N ILE A 44 -4.11 -10.92 -19.01
CA ILE A 44 -4.92 -9.71 -19.19
C ILE A 44 -4.68 -8.74 -18.03
N PHE A 45 -4.63 -9.24 -16.79
CA PHE A 45 -4.32 -8.43 -15.61
C PHE A 45 -2.91 -7.84 -15.67
N GLU A 46 -1.89 -8.65 -16.01
CA GLU A 46 -0.49 -8.20 -16.12
C GLU A 46 -0.35 -7.11 -17.22
N GLU A 47 -1.00 -7.27 -18.36
CA GLU A 47 -1.00 -6.27 -19.44
C GLU A 47 -1.72 -4.97 -19.05
N LYS A 48 -2.89 -5.06 -18.41
CA LYS A 48 -3.63 -3.87 -17.95
C LYS A 48 -2.85 -3.08 -16.91
N ILE A 49 -2.27 -3.77 -15.91
CA ILE A 49 -1.59 -3.09 -14.81
C ILE A 49 -0.23 -2.53 -15.24
N SER A 50 0.50 -3.21 -16.13
CA SER A 50 1.74 -2.66 -16.69
C SER A 50 1.48 -1.39 -17.49
N LYS A 51 0.42 -1.38 -18.34
CA LYS A 51 -0.01 -0.20 -19.08
C LYS A 51 -0.45 0.94 -18.15
N LEU A 52 -1.24 0.64 -17.12
CA LEU A 52 -1.70 1.63 -16.13
C LEU A 52 -0.53 2.32 -15.43
N CYS A 53 0.51 1.57 -15.09
CA CYS A 53 1.69 2.07 -14.39
C CYS A 53 2.82 2.52 -15.33
N ASN A 54 2.59 2.56 -16.66
CA ASN A 54 3.60 2.93 -17.65
C ASN A 54 4.89 2.10 -17.52
N ARG A 55 4.73 0.77 -17.37
CA ARG A 55 5.83 -0.21 -17.30
C ARG A 55 5.77 -1.20 -18.45
N LYS A 56 6.91 -1.76 -18.84
CA LYS A 56 7.01 -2.78 -19.91
C LYS A 56 6.47 -4.13 -19.45
N TYR A 57 6.71 -4.51 -18.21
CA TYR A 57 6.39 -5.84 -17.69
C TYR A 57 5.72 -5.76 -16.32
N ALA A 58 4.78 -6.68 -16.11
CA ALA A 58 4.17 -6.99 -14.83
C ALA A 58 4.23 -8.50 -14.57
N VAL A 59 4.43 -8.88 -13.32
CA VAL A 59 4.33 -10.27 -12.86
C VAL A 59 3.38 -10.30 -11.68
N ALA A 60 2.22 -10.91 -11.88
CA ALA A 60 1.23 -11.11 -10.84
C ALA A 60 1.67 -12.22 -9.88
N VAL A 61 1.57 -11.95 -8.59
CA VAL A 61 1.98 -12.85 -7.50
C VAL A 61 0.88 -12.95 -6.45
N ASN A 62 1.03 -13.89 -5.52
CA ASN A 62 0.00 -14.17 -4.52
C ASN A 62 -0.30 -12.99 -3.58
N ASN A 63 0.70 -12.16 -3.28
CA ASN A 63 0.55 -10.98 -2.41
C ASN A 63 1.70 -9.98 -2.63
N CYS A 64 1.53 -8.73 -2.16
CA CYS A 64 2.55 -7.70 -2.31
C CYS A 64 3.80 -7.93 -1.45
N THR A 65 3.70 -8.64 -0.34
CA THR A 65 4.84 -9.00 0.50
C THR A 65 5.82 -9.88 -0.27
N ASP A 66 5.31 -10.86 -1.02
CA ASP A 66 6.13 -11.68 -1.92
C ASP A 66 6.65 -10.88 -3.11
N ALA A 67 5.87 -9.93 -3.65
CA ALA A 67 6.36 -9.02 -4.69
C ALA A 67 7.59 -8.22 -4.22
N LEU A 68 7.55 -7.64 -3.02
CA LEU A 68 8.66 -6.93 -2.40
C LEU A 68 9.87 -7.85 -2.13
N TYR A 69 9.61 -9.06 -1.67
CA TYR A 69 10.65 -10.06 -1.47
C TYR A 69 11.34 -10.43 -2.78
N PHE A 70 10.59 -10.67 -3.84
CA PHE A 70 11.14 -10.96 -5.17
C PHE A 70 11.85 -9.75 -5.78
N ALA A 71 11.39 -8.54 -5.47
CA ALA A 71 12.07 -7.30 -5.86
C ALA A 71 13.49 -7.25 -5.28
N LEU A 72 13.62 -7.47 -3.97
CA LEU A 72 14.91 -7.52 -3.28
C LEU A 72 15.81 -8.64 -3.80
N LEU A 73 15.29 -9.87 -3.93
CA LEU A 73 16.03 -11.02 -4.48
C LEU A 73 16.51 -10.78 -5.92
N SER A 74 15.64 -10.16 -6.74
CA SER A 74 16.00 -9.89 -8.14
C SER A 74 17.04 -8.80 -8.29
N ALA A 75 17.07 -7.86 -7.36
CA ALA A 75 18.06 -6.79 -7.27
C ALA A 75 19.40 -7.25 -6.65
N GLY A 76 19.51 -8.51 -6.21
CA GLY A 76 20.72 -9.05 -5.59
C GLY A 76 20.96 -8.59 -4.15
N ILE A 77 19.93 -8.04 -3.49
CA ILE A 77 20.01 -7.64 -2.07
C ILE A 77 19.99 -8.89 -1.19
N GLY A 78 20.90 -8.94 -0.22
CA GLY A 78 21.06 -10.12 0.62
C GLY A 78 21.67 -9.83 2.00
N LYS A 79 22.32 -10.87 2.55
CA LYS A 79 22.85 -10.85 3.93
C LYS A 79 23.81 -9.67 4.16
N ASN A 80 23.59 -8.93 5.24
CA ASN A 80 24.36 -7.78 5.69
C ASN A 80 24.26 -6.51 4.81
N ASP A 81 23.51 -6.51 3.71
CA ASP A 81 23.21 -5.29 2.98
C ASP A 81 22.26 -4.42 3.79
N GLU A 82 22.50 -3.12 3.83
CA GLU A 82 21.57 -2.17 4.44
C GLU A 82 20.53 -1.71 3.42
N VAL A 83 19.25 -1.70 3.83
CA VAL A 83 18.12 -1.20 3.06
C VAL A 83 17.42 -0.08 3.82
N LEU A 84 17.43 1.13 3.27
CA LEU A 84 16.72 2.29 3.82
C LEU A 84 15.22 2.10 3.61
N VAL A 85 14.45 2.20 4.69
CA VAL A 85 12.99 2.04 4.69
C VAL A 85 12.37 2.94 5.74
N THR A 86 11.14 3.42 5.52
CA THR A 86 10.44 4.20 6.56
C THR A 86 10.20 3.38 7.83
N GLY A 87 10.34 4.01 8.99
CA GLY A 87 9.96 3.39 10.27
C GLY A 87 8.44 3.39 10.54
N PHE A 88 7.64 4.03 9.67
CA PHE A 88 6.20 4.19 9.83
C PHE A 88 5.45 3.67 8.61
N SER A 89 5.09 2.39 8.64
CA SER A 89 4.34 1.70 7.59
C SER A 89 3.70 0.41 8.12
N TYR A 90 3.08 -0.37 7.23
CA TYR A 90 2.66 -1.73 7.51
C TYR A 90 3.89 -2.66 7.56
N ILE A 91 3.83 -3.67 8.40
CA ILE A 91 4.97 -4.59 8.65
C ILE A 91 5.50 -5.27 7.37
N ALA A 92 4.66 -5.42 6.35
CA ALA A 92 5.05 -6.01 5.07
C ALA A 92 6.07 -5.17 4.28
N SER A 93 6.27 -3.89 4.59
CA SER A 93 7.34 -3.08 3.99
C SER A 93 8.73 -3.48 4.50
N VAL A 94 8.85 -4.15 5.66
CA VAL A 94 10.13 -4.49 6.26
C VAL A 94 10.41 -6.00 6.33
N THR A 95 9.39 -6.84 6.47
CA THR A 95 9.60 -8.31 6.56
C THR A 95 10.32 -8.90 5.34
N PRO A 96 10.12 -8.44 4.09
CA PRO A 96 10.91 -8.89 2.95
C PRO A 96 12.41 -8.59 3.08
N ILE A 97 12.77 -7.45 3.69
CA ILE A 97 14.18 -7.08 3.95
C ILE A 97 14.81 -8.10 4.91
N LEU A 98 14.11 -8.44 5.99
CA LEU A 98 14.56 -9.46 6.95
C LEU A 98 14.65 -10.84 6.30
N ARG A 99 13.71 -11.19 5.41
CA ARG A 99 13.68 -12.50 4.71
C ARG A 99 14.88 -12.71 3.78
N VAL A 100 15.41 -11.66 3.16
CA VAL A 100 16.65 -11.77 2.35
C VAL A 100 17.92 -11.71 3.21
N GLY A 101 17.80 -11.54 4.54
CA GLY A 101 18.93 -11.41 5.47
C GLY A 101 19.57 -10.03 5.47
N ALA A 102 18.93 -9.03 4.87
CA ALA A 102 19.39 -7.65 4.86
C ALA A 102 19.00 -6.93 6.16
N ILE A 103 19.65 -5.81 6.42
CA ILE A 103 19.50 -4.99 7.63
C ILE A 103 18.62 -3.78 7.28
N PRO A 104 17.39 -3.66 7.82
CA PRO A 104 16.60 -2.46 7.64
C PRO A 104 17.20 -1.28 8.41
N VAL A 105 17.35 -0.15 7.73
CA VAL A 105 17.74 1.13 8.31
C VAL A 105 16.52 2.03 8.27
N PHE A 106 15.95 2.29 9.44
CA PHE A 106 14.70 3.03 9.55
C PHE A 106 14.94 4.53 9.41
N VAL A 107 14.16 5.13 8.52
CA VAL A 107 14.17 6.56 8.20
C VAL A 107 12.92 7.19 8.81
N ASP A 108 13.07 8.42 9.36
CA ASP A 108 11.95 9.18 9.90
C ASP A 108 11.04 9.70 8.79
N ILE A 109 9.93 10.28 9.15
CA ILE A 109 8.89 10.75 8.22
C ILE A 109 8.73 12.26 8.28
N GLU A 110 8.16 12.82 7.22
CA GLU A 110 7.66 14.19 7.20
C GLU A 110 6.40 14.30 8.09
N PRO A 111 6.33 15.28 9.00
CA PRO A 111 5.24 15.36 9.96
C PRO A 111 3.87 15.60 9.33
N ASP A 112 3.83 16.28 8.18
CA ASP A 112 2.60 16.68 7.51
C ASP A 112 2.07 15.64 6.52
N TYR A 113 2.98 14.85 5.93
CA TYR A 113 2.64 13.99 4.79
C TYR A 113 2.78 12.50 5.11
N TYR A 114 3.35 12.13 6.27
CA TYR A 114 3.65 10.75 6.69
C TYR A 114 4.60 10.00 5.75
N MET A 115 5.26 10.70 4.85
CA MET A 115 6.20 10.13 3.90
C MET A 115 7.61 10.13 4.45
N MET A 116 8.46 9.22 3.98
CA MET A 116 9.87 9.14 4.34
C MET A 116 10.54 10.51 4.17
N ASN A 117 11.23 10.99 5.19
CA ASN A 117 12.01 12.22 5.16
C ASN A 117 13.28 12.00 4.36
N LEU A 118 13.38 12.63 3.18
CA LEU A 118 14.50 12.43 2.28
C LEU A 118 15.81 13.05 2.76
N SER A 119 15.77 14.02 3.67
CA SER A 119 16.99 14.56 4.30
C SER A 119 17.55 13.60 5.34
N ASP A 120 16.68 13.00 6.16
CA ASP A 120 17.06 11.95 7.11
C ASP A 120 17.57 10.70 6.37
N LEU A 121 16.94 10.36 5.24
CA LEU A 121 17.39 9.27 4.38
C LEU A 121 18.83 9.48 3.92
N GLU A 122 19.17 10.66 3.40
CA GLU A 122 20.54 10.97 2.93
C GLU A 122 21.57 10.86 4.08
N ASN A 123 21.23 11.31 5.28
CA ASN A 123 22.09 11.25 6.45
C ASN A 123 22.38 9.82 6.97
N LYS A 124 21.50 8.85 6.64
CA LYS A 124 21.62 7.47 7.09
C LYS A 124 22.33 6.54 6.10
N ILE A 125 22.72 7.05 4.92
CA ILE A 125 23.47 6.28 3.92
C ILE A 125 24.87 5.95 4.47
N THR A 126 25.26 4.66 4.34
CA THR A 126 26.59 4.15 4.67
C THR A 126 27.18 3.37 3.48
N PRO A 127 28.45 2.97 3.51
CA PRO A 127 29.01 2.09 2.49
C PRO A 127 28.33 0.71 2.37
N LYS A 128 27.59 0.27 3.40
CA LYS A 128 26.78 -0.96 3.39
C LYS A 128 25.40 -0.78 2.78
N THR A 129 24.96 0.44 2.60
CA THR A 129 23.64 0.72 1.99
C THR A 129 23.64 0.31 0.53
N LYS A 130 22.67 -0.54 0.14
CA LYS A 130 22.53 -1.06 -1.22
C LYS A 130 21.22 -0.65 -1.88
N ALA A 131 20.16 -0.43 -1.09
CA ALA A 131 18.86 -0.14 -1.64
C ALA A 131 18.06 0.87 -0.80
N ILE A 132 17.12 1.53 -1.47
CA ILE A 132 16.02 2.29 -0.86
C ILE A 132 14.73 1.55 -1.19
N LEU A 133 13.97 1.17 -0.17
CA LEU A 133 12.60 0.70 -0.30
C LEU A 133 11.65 1.87 0.00
N ALA A 134 11.18 2.52 -1.06
CA ALA A 134 10.40 3.75 -1.01
C ALA A 134 8.91 3.44 -0.86
N VAL A 135 8.35 3.72 0.31
CA VAL A 135 6.93 3.45 0.60
C VAL A 135 6.08 4.68 0.31
N HIS A 136 5.08 4.54 -0.54
CA HIS A 136 4.05 5.52 -0.82
C HIS A 136 2.84 5.29 0.08
N LEU A 137 2.73 6.07 1.17
CA LEU A 137 1.80 5.79 2.25
C LEU A 137 0.44 6.49 2.03
N PHE A 138 -0.65 5.85 2.46
CA PHE A 138 -2.03 6.36 2.56
C PHE A 138 -2.67 6.88 1.26
N GLY A 139 -1.98 6.82 0.13
CA GLY A 139 -2.52 7.28 -1.16
C GLY A 139 -1.81 8.49 -1.75
N GLN A 140 -0.60 8.82 -1.28
CA GLN A 140 0.28 9.82 -1.90
C GLN A 140 1.66 9.22 -2.19
N MET A 141 2.41 9.88 -3.08
CA MET A 141 3.78 9.51 -3.45
C MET A 141 4.80 10.39 -2.74
N LEU A 142 6.00 9.86 -2.53
CA LEU A 142 7.19 10.61 -2.17
C LEU A 142 7.53 11.67 -3.25
N ALA A 143 8.38 12.63 -2.91
CA ALA A 143 8.97 13.56 -3.87
C ALA A 143 9.92 12.79 -4.82
N VAL A 144 9.36 12.23 -5.89
CA VAL A 144 10.01 11.22 -6.74
C VAL A 144 11.31 11.73 -7.36
N ASP A 145 11.31 12.96 -7.92
CA ASP A 145 12.50 13.52 -8.56
C ASP A 145 13.70 13.62 -7.60
N ARG A 146 13.44 14.00 -6.33
CA ARG A 146 14.48 14.06 -5.30
C ARG A 146 14.95 12.67 -4.90
N LEU A 147 14.02 11.75 -4.73
CA LEU A 147 14.31 10.35 -4.38
C LEU A 147 15.19 9.67 -5.45
N GLU A 148 14.84 9.80 -6.73
CA GLU A 148 15.61 9.25 -7.85
C GLU A 148 17.02 9.87 -7.93
N LYS A 149 17.14 11.19 -7.68
CA LYS A 149 18.44 11.87 -7.62
C LYS A 149 19.34 11.33 -6.49
N ILE A 150 18.75 11.10 -5.31
CA ILE A 150 19.49 10.54 -4.16
C ILE A 150 19.96 9.11 -4.50
N ALA A 151 19.06 8.27 -5.02
CA ALA A 151 19.40 6.90 -5.39
C ALA A 151 20.53 6.85 -6.43
N LYS A 152 20.42 7.67 -7.49
CA LYS A 152 21.43 7.76 -8.55
C LYS A 152 22.79 8.28 -8.03
N LYS A 153 22.78 9.36 -7.23
CA LYS A 153 24.02 9.96 -6.67
C LYS A 153 24.81 8.97 -5.83
N ASN A 154 24.11 8.10 -5.10
CA ASN A 154 24.72 7.15 -4.15
C ASN A 154 24.79 5.72 -4.72
N ASN A 155 24.48 5.53 -6.01
CA ASN A 155 24.49 4.21 -6.66
C ASN A 155 23.62 3.16 -5.94
N LEU A 156 22.46 3.57 -5.43
CA LEU A 156 21.53 2.72 -4.69
C LEU A 156 20.41 2.17 -5.59
N VAL A 157 20.05 0.92 -5.36
CA VAL A 157 18.89 0.31 -5.99
C VAL A 157 17.62 0.95 -5.41
N LEU A 158 16.73 1.45 -6.27
CA LEU A 158 15.43 1.98 -5.86
C LEU A 158 14.35 0.94 -6.12
N ILE A 159 13.64 0.55 -5.06
CA ILE A 159 12.47 -0.35 -5.07
C ILE A 159 11.28 0.44 -4.55
N GLU A 160 10.17 0.42 -5.28
CA GLU A 160 8.95 1.13 -4.90
C GLU A 160 7.95 0.19 -4.23
N ASP A 161 7.53 0.52 -3.02
CA ASP A 161 6.35 -0.05 -2.36
C ASP A 161 5.15 0.87 -2.58
N ALA A 162 4.39 0.59 -3.63
CA ALA A 162 3.18 1.30 -4.00
C ALA A 162 1.89 0.62 -3.50
N ALA A 163 2.00 -0.25 -2.49
CA ALA A 163 0.88 -1.04 -1.96
C ALA A 163 -0.30 -0.20 -1.45
N GLN A 164 -0.09 1.07 -1.15
CA GLN A 164 -1.13 1.96 -0.63
C GLN A 164 -1.43 3.16 -1.54
N SER A 165 -0.89 3.18 -2.77
CA SER A 165 -0.94 4.36 -3.63
C SER A 165 -1.41 4.07 -5.05
N GLN A 166 -2.24 3.04 -5.25
CA GLN A 166 -2.83 2.74 -6.55
C GLN A 166 -3.43 4.00 -7.19
N GLY A 167 -2.95 4.38 -8.40
CA GLY A 167 -3.40 5.54 -9.14
C GLY A 167 -2.93 6.90 -8.61
N SER A 168 -2.12 6.96 -7.54
CA SER A 168 -1.50 8.20 -7.08
C SER A 168 -0.48 8.70 -8.10
N LYS A 169 -0.30 10.01 -8.14
CA LYS A 169 0.70 10.66 -9.01
C LYS A 169 1.51 11.67 -8.22
N ASN A 170 2.79 11.80 -8.60
CA ASN A 170 3.64 12.91 -8.25
C ASN A 170 4.15 13.51 -9.56
N LYS A 171 3.72 14.74 -9.90
CA LYS A 171 3.91 15.33 -11.24
C LYS A 171 3.40 14.37 -12.33
N ASN A 172 4.28 13.99 -13.26
CA ASN A 172 3.98 13.08 -14.36
C ASN A 172 4.26 11.60 -14.04
N LYS A 173 4.76 11.29 -12.85
CA LYS A 173 5.03 9.91 -12.41
C LYS A 173 3.80 9.33 -11.73
N ILE A 174 3.44 8.11 -12.06
CA ILE A 174 2.36 7.38 -11.42
C ILE A 174 2.93 6.32 -10.47
N ALA A 175 2.27 6.05 -9.35
CA ALA A 175 2.64 4.97 -8.45
C ALA A 175 2.67 3.62 -9.18
N GLY A 176 3.76 2.88 -9.04
CA GLY A 176 4.07 1.69 -9.83
C GLY A 176 5.06 1.94 -10.97
N SER A 177 5.52 3.20 -11.19
CA SER A 177 6.35 3.55 -12.34
C SER A 177 7.81 3.85 -12.02
N ILE A 178 8.25 3.82 -10.76
CA ILE A 178 9.59 4.27 -10.38
C ILE A 178 10.51 3.13 -9.93
N GLY A 179 11.82 3.42 -9.91
CA GLY A 179 12.83 2.46 -9.50
C GLY A 179 13.03 1.29 -10.49
N ILE A 180 13.89 0.34 -10.12
CA ILE A 180 14.12 -0.87 -10.93
C ILE A 180 12.92 -1.79 -10.90
N THR A 181 12.21 -1.82 -9.77
CA THR A 181 10.95 -2.56 -9.57
C THR A 181 9.99 -1.74 -8.74
N SER A 182 8.70 -1.96 -8.98
CA SER A 182 7.60 -1.40 -8.21
C SER A 182 6.64 -2.51 -7.81
N CYS A 183 6.08 -2.44 -6.59
CA CYS A 183 5.18 -3.46 -6.07
C CYS A 183 3.82 -2.86 -5.71
N LEU A 184 2.74 -3.46 -6.20
CA LEU A 184 1.36 -3.09 -5.89
C LEU A 184 0.66 -4.21 -5.11
N SER A 185 -0.20 -3.81 -4.20
CA SER A 185 -1.06 -4.72 -3.43
C SER A 185 -2.49 -4.65 -3.94
N PHE A 186 -3.12 -5.81 -4.04
CA PHE A 186 -4.55 -5.98 -4.30
C PHE A 186 -5.21 -6.74 -3.15
N ASP A 187 -4.74 -6.52 -1.91
CA ASP A 187 -5.46 -6.93 -0.70
C ASP A 187 -6.90 -6.37 -0.72
N PRO A 188 -7.91 -7.09 -0.17
CA PRO A 188 -9.32 -6.65 -0.22
C PRO A 188 -9.58 -5.23 0.29
N THR A 189 -8.70 -4.71 1.12
CA THR A 189 -8.81 -3.35 1.71
C THR A 189 -8.25 -2.25 0.82
N LYS A 190 -7.63 -2.58 -0.32
CA LYS A 190 -7.03 -1.61 -1.26
C LYS A 190 -8.11 -0.93 -2.12
N ILE A 191 -7.72 0.11 -2.85
CA ILE A 191 -8.65 0.86 -3.73
C ILE A 191 -9.26 -0.08 -4.77
N ILE A 192 -8.42 -0.88 -5.42
CA ILE A 192 -8.81 -2.09 -6.15
C ILE A 192 -8.32 -3.27 -5.33
N GLY A 193 -9.24 -4.10 -4.88
CA GLY A 193 -8.96 -5.27 -4.06
C GLY A 193 -9.43 -6.56 -4.70
N ALA A 194 -8.64 -7.62 -4.53
CA ALA A 194 -9.06 -8.99 -4.81
C ALA A 194 -10.11 -9.45 -3.79
N PHE A 195 -10.79 -10.54 -4.06
CA PHE A 195 -11.64 -11.24 -3.10
C PHE A 195 -10.85 -12.37 -2.40
N GLY A 196 -9.63 -12.10 -2.08
CA GLY A 196 -8.60 -12.93 -1.47
C GLY A 196 -7.34 -12.09 -1.38
N THR A 197 -6.18 -12.66 -1.75
CA THR A 197 -4.92 -11.93 -1.81
C THR A 197 -4.40 -11.84 -3.25
N ALA A 198 -3.73 -10.74 -3.59
CA ALA A 198 -2.99 -10.58 -4.83
C ALA A 198 -1.96 -9.46 -4.69
N GLY A 199 -0.89 -9.55 -5.48
CA GLY A 199 0.13 -8.54 -5.63
C GLY A 199 0.70 -8.54 -7.04
N THR A 200 1.48 -7.51 -7.36
CA THR A 200 2.14 -7.41 -8.66
C THR A 200 3.50 -6.76 -8.48
N LEU A 201 4.51 -7.31 -9.15
CA LEU A 201 5.79 -6.67 -9.37
C LEU A 201 5.84 -6.13 -10.80
N LEU A 202 6.24 -4.89 -10.95
CA LEU A 202 6.36 -4.16 -12.20
C LEU A 202 7.82 -3.79 -12.46
N THR A 203 8.26 -3.86 -13.71
CA THR A 203 9.63 -3.51 -14.10
C THR A 203 9.75 -3.23 -15.61
N ASP A 204 10.78 -2.48 -16.00
CA ASP A 204 11.18 -2.33 -17.41
C ASP A 204 12.36 -3.23 -17.77
N ASN A 205 12.96 -3.90 -16.77
CA ASN A 205 14.11 -4.76 -16.93
C ASN A 205 13.69 -6.20 -17.26
N LYS A 206 14.04 -6.67 -18.47
CA LYS A 206 13.70 -8.03 -18.94
C LYS A 206 14.30 -9.15 -18.08
N THR A 207 15.51 -8.94 -17.56
CA THR A 207 16.20 -9.94 -16.72
C THR A 207 15.46 -10.10 -15.38
N VAL A 208 15.08 -8.99 -14.76
CA VAL A 208 14.26 -8.97 -13.53
C VAL A 208 12.92 -9.67 -13.78
N TYR A 209 12.22 -9.30 -14.87
CA TYR A 209 10.95 -9.92 -15.26
C TYR A 209 11.05 -11.44 -15.38
N ASN A 210 12.06 -11.93 -16.11
CA ASN A 210 12.25 -13.37 -16.31
C ASN A 210 12.60 -14.08 -14.99
N LYS A 211 13.45 -13.47 -14.14
CA LYS A 211 13.79 -14.01 -12.82
C LYS A 211 12.55 -14.12 -11.92
N VAL A 212 11.72 -13.07 -11.86
CA VAL A 212 10.51 -13.06 -11.02
C VAL A 212 9.46 -14.05 -11.51
N LYS A 213 9.32 -14.25 -12.82
CA LYS A 213 8.47 -15.32 -13.39
C LYS A 213 8.87 -16.71 -12.88
N LYS A 214 10.18 -17.01 -12.80
CA LYS A 214 10.68 -18.26 -12.24
C LYS A 214 10.42 -18.32 -10.73
N LEU A 215 10.78 -17.25 -9.99
CA LEU A 215 10.61 -17.18 -8.54
C LEU A 215 9.16 -17.47 -8.10
N ARG A 216 8.15 -16.89 -8.79
CA ARG A 216 6.74 -17.08 -8.41
C ARG A 216 6.21 -18.49 -8.60
N TYR A 217 6.87 -19.31 -9.44
CA TYR A 217 6.42 -20.65 -9.80
C TYR A 217 7.54 -21.67 -9.67
N HIS A 218 7.92 -21.99 -8.44
CA HIS A 218 8.87 -23.06 -8.07
C HIS A 218 10.25 -22.99 -8.74
N GLY A 219 10.66 -21.85 -9.27
CA GLY A 219 11.94 -21.68 -9.98
C GLY A 219 11.94 -22.19 -11.42
N LYS A 220 10.76 -22.52 -11.97
CA LYS A 220 10.59 -23.14 -13.27
C LYS A 220 10.86 -22.16 -14.43
N ASN A 221 11.69 -22.58 -15.36
CA ASN A 221 11.76 -21.98 -16.68
C ASN A 221 10.62 -22.53 -17.55
N PHE A 222 9.73 -21.65 -18.04
CA PHE A 222 8.56 -22.09 -18.83
C PHE A 222 8.91 -22.50 -20.27
N ASP A 223 10.09 -22.10 -20.78
CA ASP A 223 10.52 -22.42 -22.14
C ASP A 223 11.18 -23.81 -22.21
N THR A 224 11.98 -24.16 -21.18
CA THR A 224 12.68 -25.45 -21.11
C THR A 224 11.98 -26.48 -20.23
N GLY A 225 11.09 -26.06 -19.32
CA GLY A 225 10.44 -26.90 -18.32
C GLY A 225 11.29 -27.19 -17.07
N GLU A 226 12.55 -26.82 -17.07
CA GLU A 226 13.53 -27.10 -16.00
C GLU A 226 13.34 -26.20 -14.77
N ILE A 227 13.71 -26.73 -13.60
CA ILE A 227 13.81 -25.94 -12.36
C ILE A 227 15.22 -25.40 -12.26
N GLU A 228 15.38 -24.09 -12.50
CA GLU A 228 16.71 -23.46 -12.62
C GLU A 228 17.15 -22.72 -11.35
N ILE A 229 16.22 -22.30 -10.51
CA ILE A 229 16.50 -21.57 -9.28
C ILE A 229 15.60 -22.03 -8.14
N LEU A 230 15.97 -21.74 -6.92
CA LEU A 230 15.06 -21.89 -5.78
C LEU A 230 13.91 -20.92 -5.95
N GLY A 231 12.70 -21.45 -6.14
CA GLY A 231 11.49 -20.66 -6.33
C GLY A 231 10.45 -20.93 -5.26
N TYR A 232 9.28 -20.31 -5.43
CA TYR A 232 8.20 -20.26 -4.45
C TYR A 232 6.86 -20.59 -5.11
N ASN A 233 5.91 -21.04 -4.33
CA ASN A 233 4.52 -21.15 -4.75
C ASN A 233 3.80 -19.82 -4.46
N SER A 234 3.99 -18.83 -5.33
CA SER A 234 3.47 -17.47 -5.13
C SER A 234 2.79 -16.91 -6.38
N HIS A 235 2.09 -17.75 -7.14
CA HIS A 235 1.31 -17.29 -8.26
C HIS A 235 -0.11 -16.89 -7.84
N ILE A 236 -0.69 -15.91 -8.51
CA ILE A 236 -2.10 -15.53 -8.36
C ILE A 236 -2.99 -16.60 -9.00
N THR A 237 -4.20 -16.84 -8.46
CA THR A 237 -5.20 -17.67 -9.12
C THR A 237 -5.90 -16.92 -10.25
N THR A 238 -6.36 -17.63 -11.27
CA THR A 238 -7.12 -17.06 -12.39
C THR A 238 -8.33 -16.27 -11.92
N LEU A 239 -9.06 -16.80 -10.94
CA LEU A 239 -10.25 -16.13 -10.39
C LEU A 239 -9.91 -14.77 -9.78
N GLN A 240 -8.85 -14.66 -8.99
CA GLN A 240 -8.47 -13.37 -8.40
C GLN A 240 -8.09 -12.36 -9.47
N ALA A 241 -7.35 -12.77 -10.50
CA ALA A 241 -7.00 -11.92 -11.63
C ALA A 241 -8.26 -11.44 -12.40
N ALA A 242 -9.22 -12.33 -12.66
CA ALA A 242 -10.48 -12.00 -13.33
C ALA A 242 -11.29 -10.97 -12.52
N LEU A 243 -11.43 -11.17 -11.20
CA LEU A 243 -12.15 -10.26 -10.31
C LEU A 243 -11.47 -8.88 -10.18
N ILE A 244 -10.14 -8.82 -10.21
CA ILE A 244 -9.41 -7.56 -10.26
C ILE A 244 -9.64 -6.87 -11.62
N ASN A 245 -9.65 -7.61 -12.73
CA ASN A 245 -9.88 -7.07 -14.06
C ASN A 245 -11.21 -6.36 -14.22
N LEU A 246 -12.27 -6.78 -13.49
CA LEU A 246 -13.56 -6.08 -13.44
C LEU A 246 -13.45 -4.67 -12.84
N GLN A 247 -12.56 -4.49 -11.86
CA GLN A 247 -12.46 -3.24 -11.11
C GLN A 247 -11.48 -2.24 -11.74
N LEU A 248 -10.44 -2.73 -12.46
CA LEU A 248 -9.36 -1.90 -13.01
C LEU A 248 -9.88 -0.77 -13.91
N ASN A 249 -10.89 -1.03 -14.71
CA ASN A 249 -11.50 -0.03 -15.60
C ASN A 249 -12.18 1.12 -14.81
N ASN A 250 -12.50 0.90 -13.55
CA ASN A 250 -13.23 1.85 -12.70
C ASN A 250 -12.30 2.61 -11.72
N LEU A 251 -10.97 2.43 -11.79
CA LEU A 251 -10.02 3.02 -10.82
C LEU A 251 -10.20 4.53 -10.67
N ALA A 252 -10.32 5.28 -11.76
CA ALA A 252 -10.51 6.72 -11.73
C ALA A 252 -11.80 7.11 -11.00
N GLN A 253 -12.89 6.39 -11.24
CA GLN A 253 -14.17 6.62 -10.56
C GLN A 253 -14.09 6.32 -9.06
N LEU A 254 -13.39 5.24 -8.68
CA LEU A 254 -13.19 4.87 -7.28
C LEU A 254 -12.37 5.93 -6.53
N ILE A 255 -11.31 6.45 -7.17
CA ILE A 255 -10.50 7.55 -6.64
C ILE A 255 -11.35 8.82 -6.48
N ASN A 256 -12.12 9.21 -7.50
CA ASN A 256 -12.97 10.41 -7.43
C ASN A 256 -13.97 10.34 -6.28
N LYS A 257 -14.59 9.18 -6.04
CA LYS A 257 -15.50 8.99 -4.90
C LYS A 257 -14.78 9.15 -3.56
N ARG A 258 -13.56 8.63 -3.43
CA ARG A 258 -12.75 8.81 -2.21
C ARG A 258 -12.35 10.27 -2.00
N ASN A 259 -12.00 10.99 -3.07
CA ASN A 259 -11.70 12.41 -3.00
C ASN A 259 -12.94 13.23 -2.56
N ASN A 260 -14.13 12.92 -3.06
CA ASN A 260 -15.37 13.59 -2.62
C ASN A 260 -15.63 13.37 -1.12
N ILE A 261 -15.44 12.15 -0.62
CA ILE A 261 -15.55 11.84 0.81
C ILE A 261 -14.51 12.63 1.62
N ALA A 262 -13.26 12.67 1.15
CA ALA A 262 -12.18 13.40 1.81
C ALA A 262 -12.47 14.90 1.87
N ASN A 263 -13.04 15.48 0.82
CA ASN A 263 -13.44 16.90 0.79
C ASN A 263 -14.50 17.18 1.87
N ILE A 264 -15.52 16.34 2.01
CA ILE A 264 -16.53 16.50 3.07
C ILE A 264 -15.86 16.43 4.46
N TYR A 265 -14.93 15.49 4.67
CA TYR A 265 -14.20 15.43 5.93
C TYR A 265 -13.36 16.68 6.17
N ASN A 266 -12.65 17.18 5.15
CA ASN A 266 -11.86 18.41 5.27
C ASN A 266 -12.72 19.61 5.65
N GLU A 267 -13.85 19.81 4.98
CA GLU A 267 -14.79 20.90 5.27
C GLU A 267 -15.37 20.81 6.69
N GLU A 268 -15.79 19.62 7.09
CA GLU A 268 -16.47 19.42 8.37
C GLU A 268 -15.51 19.43 9.58
N LEU A 269 -14.22 19.08 9.40
CA LEU A 269 -13.28 18.90 10.50
C LEU A 269 -12.22 20.03 10.62
N SER A 270 -12.07 20.89 9.60
CA SER A 270 -11.02 21.93 9.55
C SER A 270 -11.06 22.94 10.69
N ASN A 271 -12.24 23.19 11.27
CA ASN A 271 -12.43 24.17 12.34
C ASN A 271 -12.30 23.59 13.77
N ILE A 272 -11.91 22.34 13.91
CA ILE A 272 -11.69 21.69 15.20
C ILE A 272 -10.21 21.81 15.54
N LYS A 273 -9.86 22.59 16.55
CA LYS A 273 -8.45 22.87 16.92
C LYS A 273 -7.65 21.63 17.29
N GLU A 274 -8.32 20.64 17.85
CA GLU A 274 -7.74 19.37 18.30
C GLU A 274 -7.57 18.36 17.15
N ILE A 275 -7.94 18.71 15.92
CA ILE A 275 -7.85 17.84 14.74
C ILE A 275 -6.99 18.48 13.67
N GLU A 276 -6.02 17.72 13.17
CA GLU A 276 -5.35 18.03 11.91
C GLU A 276 -5.79 17.04 10.83
N THR A 277 -6.36 17.56 9.74
CA THR A 277 -6.72 16.76 8.55
C THR A 277 -5.49 16.44 7.71
N PRO A 278 -5.50 15.36 6.89
CA PRO A 278 -4.34 14.99 6.07
C PRO A 278 -4.01 16.07 5.05
N LYS A 279 -2.73 16.46 5.00
CA LYS A 279 -2.22 17.41 4.01
C LYS A 279 -1.79 16.70 2.73
N ILE A 280 -1.93 17.38 1.60
CA ILE A 280 -1.48 16.88 0.30
C ILE A 280 -0.18 17.58 -0.06
N TYR A 281 0.86 16.80 -0.39
CA TYR A 281 2.10 17.33 -0.93
C TYR A 281 1.82 18.04 -2.25
N LYS A 282 2.35 19.26 -2.42
CA LYS A 282 1.98 20.22 -3.49
C LYS A 282 1.88 19.62 -4.91
N GLU A 283 2.73 18.66 -5.22
CA GLU A 283 2.83 18.08 -6.56
C GLU A 283 2.13 16.73 -6.68
N ASN A 284 1.38 16.33 -5.64
CA ASN A 284 0.68 15.04 -5.61
C ASN A 284 -0.79 15.15 -5.96
N ASN A 285 -1.28 14.08 -6.58
CA ASN A 285 -2.67 13.69 -6.56
C ASN A 285 -2.81 12.63 -5.46
N HIS A 286 -3.66 12.88 -4.47
CA HIS A 286 -3.93 11.95 -3.36
C HIS A 286 -5.10 11.04 -3.69
N THR A 287 -4.94 9.72 -3.52
CA THR A 287 -6.01 8.75 -3.82
C THR A 287 -6.79 8.30 -2.59
N TYR A 288 -6.41 8.78 -1.41
CA TYR A 288 -7.04 8.51 -0.13
C TYR A 288 -7.33 7.01 0.09
N HIS A 289 -6.27 6.18 -0.05
CA HIS A 289 -6.36 4.80 0.42
C HIS A 289 -6.75 4.74 1.90
N LYS A 290 -6.24 5.69 2.68
CA LYS A 290 -6.68 5.98 4.06
C LYS A 290 -6.89 7.48 4.22
N TYR A 291 -7.88 7.86 5.04
CA TYR A 291 -8.04 9.22 5.53
C TYR A 291 -7.58 9.25 6.98
N VAL A 292 -6.39 9.79 7.22
CA VAL A 292 -5.71 9.74 8.53
C VAL A 292 -5.63 11.13 9.11
N ILE A 293 -6.35 11.35 10.20
CA ILE A 293 -6.28 12.58 11.00
C ILE A 293 -5.25 12.43 12.12
N LYS A 294 -4.67 13.54 12.56
CA LYS A 294 -4.06 13.63 13.89
C LYS A 294 -5.11 14.18 14.86
N ALA A 295 -5.25 13.59 16.02
CA ALA A 295 -6.24 14.00 17.01
C ALA A 295 -5.61 14.06 18.41
N GLU A 296 -5.87 15.15 19.12
CA GLU A 296 -5.61 15.21 20.57
C GLU A 296 -6.50 14.18 21.27
N ASN A 297 -5.96 13.54 22.29
CA ASN A 297 -6.64 12.43 22.97
C ASN A 297 -7.23 11.37 22.00
N ARG A 298 -6.43 10.94 21.00
CA ARG A 298 -6.79 9.96 19.97
C ARG A 298 -7.49 8.71 20.54
N ASN A 299 -7.02 8.17 21.67
CA ASN A 299 -7.59 6.96 22.26
C ASN A 299 -8.99 7.19 22.81
N GLY A 300 -9.22 8.34 23.46
CA GLY A 300 -10.55 8.73 23.92
C GLY A 300 -11.52 8.93 22.78
N LEU A 301 -11.09 9.63 21.70
CA LEU A 301 -11.90 9.81 20.51
C LEU A 301 -12.24 8.46 19.85
N LYS A 302 -11.26 7.56 19.70
CA LYS A 302 -11.46 6.23 19.12
C LYS A 302 -12.53 5.45 19.89
N LYS A 303 -12.40 5.41 21.23
CA LYS A 303 -13.38 4.75 22.10
C LYS A 303 -14.78 5.38 21.96
N TYR A 304 -14.87 6.71 21.99
CA TYR A 304 -16.14 7.41 21.85
C TYR A 304 -16.82 7.13 20.52
N LEU A 305 -16.06 7.06 19.42
CA LEU A 305 -16.60 6.72 18.10
C LEU A 305 -17.08 5.26 18.06
N ASP A 306 -16.33 4.33 18.65
CA ASP A 306 -16.72 2.93 18.74
C ASP A 306 -18.01 2.74 19.55
N ASP A 307 -18.17 3.43 20.70
CA ASP A 307 -19.38 3.47 21.51
C ASP A 307 -20.59 4.05 20.72
N ASN A 308 -20.35 4.80 19.65
CA ASN A 308 -21.37 5.32 18.74
C ASN A 308 -21.51 4.49 17.45
N ASN A 309 -20.99 3.26 17.41
CA ASN A 309 -21.01 2.33 16.26
C ASN A 309 -20.30 2.86 15.00
N ILE A 310 -19.25 3.64 15.20
CA ILE A 310 -18.37 4.12 14.12
C ILE A 310 -17.02 3.45 14.30
N LYS A 311 -16.68 2.54 13.38
CA LYS A 311 -15.41 1.81 13.43
C LYS A 311 -14.27 2.65 12.85
N THR A 312 -13.21 2.80 13.63
CA THR A 312 -11.97 3.49 13.24
C THR A 312 -10.77 2.58 13.46
N MET A 313 -9.65 2.87 12.81
CA MET A 313 -8.40 2.11 13.00
C MET A 313 -7.23 3.05 13.22
N THR A 314 -6.14 2.52 13.77
CA THR A 314 -4.90 3.27 13.95
C THR A 314 -3.84 2.76 12.97
N HIS A 315 -3.40 3.62 12.07
CA HIS A 315 -2.32 3.33 11.15
C HIS A 315 -1.20 4.39 11.35
N TYR A 316 -0.16 4.11 12.16
CA TYR A 316 0.06 2.86 12.90
C TYR A 316 0.29 3.19 14.37
N GLU A 317 -0.12 2.28 15.26
CA GLU A 317 -0.01 2.49 16.71
C GLU A 317 1.43 2.31 17.22
N LYS A 318 2.20 1.49 16.51
CA LYS A 318 3.62 1.22 16.79
C LYS A 318 4.45 1.55 15.56
N ALA A 319 5.64 2.07 15.79
CA ALA A 319 6.67 2.10 14.76
C ALA A 319 7.11 0.66 14.41
N LEU A 320 7.61 0.46 13.19
CA LEU A 320 7.99 -0.87 12.72
C LEU A 320 8.99 -1.56 13.65
N PHE A 321 10.01 -0.84 14.10
CA PHE A 321 11.07 -1.36 14.97
C PHE A 321 10.62 -1.65 16.43
N GLU A 322 9.43 -1.25 16.82
CA GLU A 322 8.89 -1.53 18.15
C GLU A 322 8.18 -2.90 18.26
N HIS A 323 8.04 -3.60 17.15
CA HIS A 323 7.45 -4.94 17.18
C HIS A 323 8.41 -5.97 17.78
N PRO A 324 7.93 -6.92 18.61
CA PRO A 324 8.75 -7.95 19.24
C PRO A 324 9.63 -8.75 18.27
N LEU A 325 9.24 -8.83 17.00
CA LEU A 325 10.00 -9.44 15.92
C LEU A 325 11.46 -8.96 15.89
N PHE A 326 11.69 -7.65 16.09
CA PHE A 326 13.01 -7.02 15.97
C PHE A 326 13.99 -7.37 17.09
N LYS A 327 13.55 -8.06 18.15
CA LYS A 327 14.47 -8.61 19.16
C LYS A 327 15.46 -9.64 18.60
N ASN A 328 15.10 -10.27 17.48
CA ASN A 328 15.86 -11.36 16.87
C ASN A 328 16.57 -10.97 15.56
N TYR A 329 16.50 -9.69 15.16
CA TYR A 329 17.07 -9.21 13.90
C TYR A 329 17.92 -7.97 14.11
N GLN A 330 18.96 -7.82 13.31
CA GLN A 330 19.73 -6.58 13.25
C GLN A 330 18.95 -5.52 12.49
N TYR A 331 18.97 -4.29 13.00
CA TYR A 331 18.38 -3.12 12.38
C TYR A 331 19.02 -1.83 12.91
N ARG A 332 18.77 -0.71 12.24
CA ARG A 332 19.15 0.63 12.70
C ARG A 332 17.91 1.53 12.78
N ALA A 333 17.72 2.22 13.92
CA ALA A 333 16.54 3.05 14.22
C ALA A 333 16.92 4.30 15.04
N GLU A 334 18.02 4.95 14.70
CA GLU A 334 18.47 6.16 15.39
C GLU A 334 17.66 7.38 14.95
N ASN A 335 17.37 8.30 15.89
CA ASN A 335 16.78 9.63 15.65
C ASN A 335 15.49 9.62 14.80
N LEU A 336 14.41 9.10 15.37
CA LEU A 336 13.07 9.05 14.74
C LEU A 336 12.03 9.87 15.53
N PRO A 337 12.27 11.17 15.78
CA PRO A 337 11.41 11.97 16.66
C PRO A 337 10.01 12.19 16.11
N VAL A 338 9.85 12.32 14.79
CA VAL A 338 8.54 12.57 14.17
C VAL A 338 7.66 11.33 14.31
N ILE A 339 8.17 10.14 14.00
CA ILE A 339 7.44 8.88 14.17
C ILE A 339 7.00 8.72 15.63
N ASN A 340 7.90 8.98 16.59
CA ASN A 340 7.60 8.86 18.02
C ASN A 340 6.51 9.82 18.48
N SER A 341 6.44 11.01 17.92
CA SER A 341 5.40 12.00 18.20
C SER A 341 4.05 11.61 17.56
N ILE A 342 4.07 11.21 16.29
CA ILE A 342 2.85 11.05 15.49
C ILE A 342 2.08 9.77 15.83
N LYS A 343 2.74 8.65 16.11
CA LYS A 343 2.10 7.34 16.33
C LYS A 343 0.99 7.35 17.40
N ASN A 344 1.08 8.27 18.37
CA ASN A 344 0.09 8.43 19.42
C ASN A 344 -1.10 9.32 19.04
N LYS A 345 -1.01 10.06 17.93
CA LYS A 345 -2.02 11.04 17.49
C LYS A 345 -2.85 10.55 16.30
N VAL A 346 -2.34 9.65 15.47
CA VAL A 346 -3.00 9.23 14.23
C VAL A 346 -4.25 8.39 14.47
N LEU A 347 -5.31 8.70 13.72
CA LEU A 347 -6.56 7.95 13.67
C LEU A 347 -7.08 7.93 12.23
N SER A 348 -7.34 6.74 11.72
CA SER A 348 -7.92 6.56 10.38
C SER A 348 -9.43 6.51 10.47
N LEU A 349 -10.10 7.36 9.71
CA LEU A 349 -11.54 7.39 9.55
C LEU A 349 -11.97 6.49 8.38
N PRO A 350 -13.20 5.94 8.39
CA PRO A 350 -13.74 5.17 7.28
C PRO A 350 -13.70 5.95 5.98
N ILE A 351 -13.13 5.37 4.93
CA ILE A 351 -13.15 5.95 3.58
C ILE A 351 -13.22 4.82 2.54
N TYR A 352 -14.35 4.71 1.87
CA TYR A 352 -14.60 3.74 0.80
C TYR A 352 -15.75 4.24 -0.09
N PRO A 353 -15.80 3.88 -1.39
CA PRO A 353 -16.73 4.46 -2.37
C PRO A 353 -18.22 4.30 -2.05
N GLU A 354 -18.59 3.34 -1.22
CA GLU A 354 -19.96 3.03 -0.79
C GLU A 354 -20.36 3.66 0.56
N LEU A 355 -19.51 4.53 1.12
CA LEU A 355 -19.84 5.32 2.30
C LEU A 355 -20.76 6.48 1.92
N HIS A 356 -21.93 6.57 2.56
CA HIS A 356 -22.93 7.57 2.23
C HIS A 356 -22.68 8.91 2.92
N ASP A 357 -23.00 10.02 2.27
CA ASP A 357 -22.84 11.38 2.82
C ASP A 357 -23.50 11.55 4.19
N LYS A 358 -24.67 10.94 4.40
CA LYS A 358 -25.36 10.96 5.70
C LYS A 358 -24.55 10.26 6.81
N GLU A 359 -23.75 9.26 6.46
CA GLU A 359 -22.89 8.56 7.41
C GLU A 359 -21.65 9.40 7.72
N ILE A 360 -21.07 10.05 6.69
CA ILE A 360 -19.94 10.95 6.83
C ILE A 360 -20.30 12.11 7.74
N LYS A 361 -21.43 12.80 7.45
CA LYS A 361 -21.94 13.92 8.27
C LYS A 361 -22.24 13.48 9.71
N TYR A 362 -22.80 12.29 9.91
CA TYR A 362 -23.04 11.74 11.24
C TYR A 362 -21.72 11.53 12.00
N LEU A 363 -20.72 10.96 11.36
CA LEU A 363 -19.38 10.76 11.93
C LEU A 363 -18.75 12.10 12.33
N CYS A 364 -18.75 13.07 11.41
CA CYS A 364 -18.21 14.43 11.68
C CYS A 364 -18.93 15.11 12.84
N LYS A 365 -20.27 15.01 12.90
CA LYS A 365 -21.07 15.51 14.04
C LYS A 365 -20.65 14.87 15.36
N LYS A 366 -20.32 13.56 15.37
CA LYS A 366 -19.85 12.89 16.57
C LYS A 366 -18.45 13.36 16.99
N ILE A 367 -17.54 13.57 16.04
CA ILE A 367 -16.22 14.14 16.33
C ILE A 367 -16.36 15.55 16.93
N LYS A 368 -17.14 16.44 16.28
CA LYS A 368 -17.43 17.79 16.80
C LYS A 368 -17.96 17.75 18.24
N LYS A 369 -18.94 16.88 18.51
CA LYS A 369 -19.54 16.75 19.85
C LYS A 369 -18.53 16.25 20.88
N TYR A 370 -17.54 15.44 20.50
CA TYR A 370 -16.51 14.96 21.42
C TYR A 370 -15.61 16.09 21.92
N PHE A 371 -15.22 17.01 21.05
CA PHE A 371 -14.32 18.13 21.37
C PHE A 371 -15.04 19.39 21.88
N GLN A 372 -16.38 19.46 21.79
CA GLN A 372 -17.18 20.56 22.34
C GLN A 372 -17.53 20.37 23.83
N LYS A 373 -17.08 19.24 24.45
CA LYS A 373 -17.23 18.96 25.86
C LYS A 373 -16.06 19.53 26.65
#